data_6ce826707465b5063d2114cca1402a45
#
_entry.id   6ce826707465b5063d2114cca1402a45
#
_cell.length_a   1.000
_cell.length_b   1.000
_cell.length_c   1.000
_cell.angle_alpha   90.00
_cell.angle_beta   90.00
_cell.angle_gamma   90.00
#
_symmetry.space_group_name_H-M   'P 1'
#
loop_
_entity.id
_entity.type
_entity.pdbx_description
1 polymer ?
#
loop_
_entity_poly.entity_id
_entity_poly.type
_entity_poly.pdbx_seq_one_letter_code
_entity_poly.pdbx_strand_id
1 'polypeptide(L)'
;MALLAGLVAPATTAAARAAQGALTPTVEEQRLDKAAPQEILRRSGFDSVAPDFARDLTRTHSFEQARGIVVRDGTALWRHAVHRAQGRGPAGGDLSRDDDRPLYWARLGMTRDVRTWEPDFGIGDAQRSALLDQLERTSRGRSDIRYPSRATGIKRILVTGFDPFTLDQDIRISNPSGAVALALDGKVIQTDSGPARIEAVTFPVRWQDFANGTVERTLAPYLPKVDLYTTVSQGRTGRFDVERTNGAWRGGYPDNDNISSTGTIPVAAPATPPQWTTTTLPYKAIVTAHTGRFPAYDHTEVTEIPTGSTEPVVRPDGPTPGSTAREGGGGNYLSNEIAYRATLLRDRLGLHDTLPGGHVHTPVLQFGAGNTDPATGKITDPQFVRNRLAIIAQLRSILTTAANTALK
;
A
#
# COMPACT_ATOMS: atom_id res chain seq x y z
N MET A 1 -18.88 -76.21 -29.44
CA MET A 1 -18.39 -74.82 -29.59
C MET A 1 -18.98 -73.97 -28.48
N ALA A 2 -18.20 -73.64 -27.44
CA ALA A 2 -18.64 -72.87 -26.34
C ALA A 2 -17.95 -71.47 -26.46
N LEU A 3 -18.77 -70.41 -26.57
CA LEU A 3 -18.29 -69.03 -26.51
C LEU A 3 -18.08 -68.59 -25.03
N LEU A 4 -16.84 -68.27 -24.69
CA LEU A 4 -16.52 -67.51 -23.43
C LEU A 4 -16.73 -66.02 -23.69
N ALA A 5 -17.67 -65.41 -22.97
CA ALA A 5 -17.85 -64.02 -22.92
C ALA A 5 -16.94 -63.45 -21.77
N GLY A 6 -15.87 -62.69 -22.11
CA GLY A 6 -15.01 -62.02 -21.14
C GLY A 6 -15.67 -60.73 -20.64
N LEU A 7 -15.92 -60.65 -19.34
CA LEU A 7 -16.27 -59.38 -18.68
C LEU A 7 -15.00 -58.51 -18.51
N VAL A 8 -14.98 -57.36 -19.19
CA VAL A 8 -14.02 -56.30 -18.94
C VAL A 8 -14.59 -55.36 -17.88
N ALA A 9 -14.02 -55.34 -16.68
CA ALA A 9 -14.35 -54.37 -15.64
C ALA A 9 -13.67 -53.03 -15.96
N PRO A 10 -14.39 -51.90 -15.82
CA PRO A 10 -13.75 -50.59 -16.00
C PRO A 10 -12.79 -50.29 -14.86
N ALA A 11 -11.54 -50.06 -15.18
CA ALA A 11 -10.54 -49.55 -14.26
C ALA A 11 -10.86 -48.09 -13.89
N THR A 12 -11.38 -47.87 -12.69
CA THR A 12 -11.49 -46.52 -12.10
C THR A 12 -10.09 -46.00 -11.80
N THR A 13 -9.53 -45.18 -12.65
CA THR A 13 -8.35 -44.36 -12.34
C THR A 13 -8.76 -43.32 -11.32
N ALA A 14 -8.53 -43.61 -10.03
CA ALA A 14 -8.44 -42.61 -8.99
C ALA A 14 -7.21 -41.76 -9.29
N ALA A 15 -7.40 -40.58 -9.86
CA ALA A 15 -6.36 -39.60 -9.99
C ALA A 15 -5.89 -39.25 -8.57
N ALA A 16 -4.72 -39.70 -8.19
CA ALA A 16 -4.04 -39.30 -6.98
C ALA A 16 -3.81 -37.79 -7.05
N ARG A 17 -4.62 -37.01 -6.34
CA ARG A 17 -4.46 -35.57 -6.17
C ARG A 17 -3.20 -35.42 -5.34
N ALA A 18 -2.07 -35.08 -5.97
CA ALA A 18 -0.88 -34.73 -5.27
C ALA A 18 -1.22 -33.58 -4.30
N ALA A 19 -1.18 -33.84 -3.02
CA ALA A 19 -1.21 -32.81 -2.01
C ALA A 19 0.06 -31.98 -2.23
N GLN A 20 -0.08 -30.78 -2.78
CA GLN A 20 1.02 -29.86 -2.91
C GLN A 20 1.31 -29.32 -1.51
N GLY A 21 2.53 -29.53 -1.02
CA GLY A 21 2.97 -29.19 0.32
C GLY A 21 2.99 -27.68 0.58
N ALA A 22 3.32 -27.31 1.81
CA ALA A 22 3.51 -25.94 2.23
C ALA A 22 4.48 -25.19 1.31
N LEU A 23 4.17 -23.92 1.04
CA LEU A 23 5.09 -23.03 0.33
C LEU A 23 6.15 -22.49 1.30
N THR A 24 7.33 -22.20 0.80
CA THR A 24 8.37 -21.54 1.60
C THR A 24 8.01 -20.09 1.89
N PRO A 25 8.35 -19.55 3.09
CA PRO A 25 8.19 -18.13 3.38
C PRO A 25 8.94 -17.24 2.38
N THR A 26 8.36 -16.10 2.02
CA THR A 26 9.04 -15.11 1.17
C THR A 26 10.19 -14.44 1.91
N VAL A 27 11.05 -13.72 1.17
CA VAL A 27 12.14 -12.93 1.78
C VAL A 27 11.57 -11.89 2.74
N GLU A 28 10.43 -11.27 2.39
CA GLU A 28 9.73 -10.32 3.25
C GLU A 28 9.28 -10.99 4.56
N GLU A 29 8.66 -12.17 4.50
CA GLU A 29 8.18 -12.94 5.66
C GLU A 29 9.31 -13.48 6.54
N GLN A 30 10.48 -13.83 5.98
CA GLN A 30 11.65 -14.30 6.75
C GLN A 30 12.19 -13.23 7.70
N ARG A 31 12.00 -11.95 7.42
CA ARG A 31 12.43 -10.85 8.30
C ARG A 31 11.70 -10.82 9.65
N LEU A 32 10.53 -11.48 9.77
CA LEU A 32 9.82 -11.65 11.04
C LEU A 32 10.68 -12.29 12.14
N ASP A 33 11.65 -13.12 11.78
CA ASP A 33 12.48 -13.84 12.76
C ASP A 33 13.56 -12.95 13.39
N LYS A 34 13.71 -11.70 12.91
CA LYS A 34 14.64 -10.74 13.50
C LYS A 34 14.06 -10.13 14.80
N ALA A 35 14.95 -9.68 15.69
CA ALA A 35 14.57 -9.16 17.01
C ALA A 35 13.67 -7.92 16.96
N ALA A 36 13.93 -6.97 16.07
CA ALA A 36 13.19 -5.72 16.01
C ALA A 36 11.69 -5.90 15.63
N PRO A 37 11.29 -6.72 14.63
CA PRO A 37 9.90 -7.09 14.40
C PRO A 37 9.20 -7.67 15.61
N GLN A 38 9.84 -8.61 16.31
CA GLN A 38 9.28 -9.25 17.50
C GLN A 38 9.10 -8.25 18.65
N GLU A 39 10.07 -7.34 18.83
CA GLU A 39 9.95 -6.27 19.82
C GLU A 39 8.82 -5.30 19.48
N ILE A 40 8.64 -4.93 18.20
CA ILE A 40 7.55 -4.06 17.74
C ILE A 40 6.19 -4.71 18.03
N LEU A 41 6.02 -5.99 17.67
CA LEU A 41 4.78 -6.73 17.91
C LEU A 41 4.46 -6.78 19.40
N ARG A 42 5.41 -7.19 20.23
CA ARG A 42 5.23 -7.32 21.69
C ARG A 42 4.91 -5.97 22.34
N ARG A 43 5.65 -4.90 21.99
CA ARG A 43 5.46 -3.56 22.60
C ARG A 43 4.24 -2.81 22.07
N SER A 44 3.54 -3.37 21.10
CA SER A 44 2.28 -2.83 20.57
C SER A 44 1.06 -3.68 20.92
N GLY A 45 1.26 -4.89 21.48
CA GLY A 45 0.19 -5.85 21.77
C GLY A 45 -0.35 -6.56 20.52
N PHE A 46 0.47 -6.65 19.44
CA PHE A 46 0.12 -7.37 18.22
C PHE A 46 0.78 -8.75 18.13
N ASP A 47 1.52 -9.14 19.13
CA ASP A 47 2.25 -10.42 19.19
C ASP A 47 1.36 -11.66 19.22
N SER A 48 0.12 -11.53 19.71
CA SER A 48 -0.86 -12.62 19.67
C SER A 48 -1.61 -12.77 18.35
N VAL A 49 -1.56 -11.79 17.46
CA VAL A 49 -2.40 -11.75 16.24
C VAL A 49 -2.15 -12.95 15.32
N ALA A 50 -0.91 -13.20 14.92
CA ALA A 50 -0.59 -14.35 14.08
C ALA A 50 -0.79 -15.69 14.79
N PRO A 51 -0.34 -15.91 16.05
CA PRO A 51 -0.64 -17.13 16.79
C PRO A 51 -2.14 -17.43 16.94
N ASP A 52 -2.97 -16.43 17.20
CA ASP A 52 -4.42 -16.60 17.33
C ASP A 52 -5.04 -16.97 15.97
N PHE A 53 -4.61 -16.30 14.89
CA PHE A 53 -5.02 -16.60 13.54
C PHE A 53 -4.63 -18.02 13.11
N ALA A 54 -3.39 -18.45 13.34
CA ALA A 54 -2.91 -19.79 13.03
C ALA A 54 -3.76 -20.85 13.76
N ARG A 55 -4.06 -20.64 15.05
CA ARG A 55 -4.93 -21.52 15.84
C ARG A 55 -6.34 -21.61 15.26
N ASP A 56 -6.90 -20.48 14.78
CA ASP A 56 -8.22 -20.49 14.17
C ASP A 56 -8.21 -21.20 12.81
N LEU A 57 -7.15 -21.04 12.00
CA LEU A 57 -6.98 -21.79 10.74
C LEU A 57 -6.92 -23.31 10.99
N THR A 58 -6.19 -23.77 12.00
CA THR A 58 -6.07 -25.22 12.29
C THR A 58 -7.39 -25.87 12.71
N ARG A 59 -8.39 -25.10 13.12
CA ARG A 59 -9.74 -25.58 13.47
C ARG A 59 -10.69 -25.67 12.28
N THR A 60 -10.25 -25.28 11.09
CA THR A 60 -11.10 -25.33 9.91
C THR A 60 -11.09 -26.71 9.26
N HIS A 61 -12.23 -27.11 8.68
CA HIS A 61 -12.43 -28.40 8.05
C HIS A 61 -12.78 -28.25 6.55
N SER A 62 -12.70 -27.02 6.00
CA SER A 62 -12.94 -26.77 4.57
C SER A 62 -12.29 -25.45 4.14
N PHE A 63 -12.07 -25.32 2.84
CA PHE A 63 -11.58 -24.08 2.21
C PHE A 63 -12.50 -22.88 2.52
N GLU A 64 -13.82 -23.07 2.50
CA GLU A 64 -14.77 -21.98 2.77
C GLU A 64 -14.70 -21.49 4.24
N GLN A 65 -14.50 -22.40 5.18
CA GLN A 65 -14.26 -22.01 6.59
C GLN A 65 -12.96 -21.24 6.73
N ALA A 66 -11.86 -21.72 6.13
CA ALA A 66 -10.57 -21.04 6.14
C ALA A 66 -10.68 -19.64 5.49
N ARG A 67 -11.40 -19.52 4.37
CA ARG A 67 -11.67 -18.23 3.72
C ARG A 67 -12.45 -17.28 4.65
N GLY A 68 -13.42 -17.81 5.40
CA GLY A 68 -14.17 -17.05 6.41
C GLY A 68 -13.27 -16.49 7.51
N ILE A 69 -12.35 -17.30 8.04
CA ILE A 69 -11.33 -16.90 9.04
C ILE A 69 -10.43 -15.79 8.47
N VAL A 70 -9.88 -15.99 7.28
CA VAL A 70 -9.01 -15.01 6.61
C VAL A 70 -9.70 -13.65 6.43
N VAL A 71 -10.95 -13.63 6.01
CA VAL A 71 -11.73 -12.39 5.86
C VAL A 71 -11.99 -11.71 7.20
N ARG A 72 -12.42 -12.48 8.21
CA ARG A 72 -12.71 -11.99 9.55
C ARG A 72 -11.48 -11.35 10.17
N ASP A 73 -10.39 -12.10 10.22
CA ASP A 73 -9.20 -11.72 10.98
C ASP A 73 -8.35 -10.68 10.25
N GLY A 74 -8.28 -10.75 8.91
CA GLY A 74 -7.67 -9.69 8.13
C GLY A 74 -8.39 -8.34 8.30
N THR A 75 -9.73 -8.35 8.29
CA THR A 75 -10.53 -7.15 8.54
C THR A 75 -10.37 -6.65 9.99
N ALA A 76 -10.34 -7.57 10.94
CA ALA A 76 -10.14 -7.24 12.35
C ALA A 76 -8.76 -6.62 12.59
N LEU A 77 -7.70 -7.14 11.96
CA LEU A 77 -6.36 -6.61 12.03
C LEU A 77 -6.28 -5.16 11.52
N TRP A 78 -6.86 -4.87 10.34
CA TRP A 78 -6.93 -3.51 9.82
C TRP A 78 -7.62 -2.55 10.80
N ARG A 79 -8.82 -2.92 11.23
CA ARG A 79 -9.61 -2.09 12.15
C ARG A 79 -8.93 -1.89 13.50
N HIS A 80 -8.27 -2.92 14.03
CA HIS A 80 -7.49 -2.81 15.26
C HIS A 80 -6.35 -1.79 15.10
N ALA A 81 -5.58 -1.85 14.00
CA ALA A 81 -4.51 -0.89 13.72
C ALA A 81 -5.04 0.54 13.58
N VAL A 82 -6.14 0.73 12.84
CA VAL A 82 -6.81 2.04 12.69
C VAL A 82 -7.31 2.56 14.05
N HIS A 83 -7.99 1.74 14.83
CA HIS A 83 -8.48 2.12 16.16
C HIS A 83 -7.34 2.52 17.09
N ARG A 84 -6.26 1.73 17.09
CA ARG A 84 -5.05 2.04 17.87
C ARG A 84 -4.44 3.37 17.46
N ALA A 85 -4.21 3.59 16.15
CA ALA A 85 -3.63 4.83 15.61
C ALA A 85 -4.48 6.07 15.94
N GLN A 86 -5.77 5.90 16.09
CA GLN A 86 -6.73 6.97 16.40
C GLN A 86 -7.02 7.12 17.90
N GLY A 87 -6.29 6.43 18.77
CA GLY A 87 -6.48 6.51 20.21
C GLY A 87 -7.72 5.82 20.73
N ARG A 88 -8.37 4.98 19.94
CA ARG A 88 -9.53 4.18 20.34
C ARG A 88 -9.09 2.81 20.87
N GLY A 89 -9.61 2.41 22.01
CA GLY A 89 -9.26 1.14 22.66
C GLY A 89 -7.88 1.15 23.35
N PRO A 90 -7.41 -0.02 23.83
CA PRO A 90 -6.15 -0.16 24.55
C PRO A 90 -4.94 0.15 23.65
N ALA A 91 -3.85 0.60 24.27
CA ALA A 91 -2.58 0.83 23.53
C ALA A 91 -1.87 -0.49 23.18
N GLY A 92 -2.13 -1.54 23.93
CA GLY A 92 -1.50 -2.85 23.79
C GLY A 92 -0.07 -2.93 24.35
N GLY A 93 0.55 -1.78 24.66
CA GLY A 93 1.91 -1.66 25.18
C GLY A 93 2.39 -0.21 25.17
N ASP A 94 3.71 -0.02 25.22
CA ASP A 94 4.37 1.28 25.31
C ASP A 94 4.84 1.89 23.99
N LEU A 95 4.69 1.16 22.86
CA LEU A 95 4.96 1.70 21.54
C LEU A 95 3.91 2.75 21.17
N SER A 96 4.35 3.87 20.57
CA SER A 96 3.45 4.96 20.16
C SER A 96 2.29 4.42 19.30
N ARG A 97 1.07 4.92 19.57
CA ARG A 97 -0.17 4.42 18.94
C ARG A 97 -0.23 4.64 17.43
N ASP A 98 0.42 5.69 16.95
CA ASP A 98 0.47 6.14 15.55
C ASP A 98 1.46 5.34 14.69
N ASP A 99 2.09 4.29 15.24
CA ASP A 99 3.05 3.43 14.56
C ASP A 99 2.36 2.47 13.58
N ASP A 100 2.79 2.46 12.32
CA ASP A 100 2.26 1.59 11.25
C ASP A 100 2.84 0.18 11.26
N ARG A 101 4.04 0.01 11.84
CA ARG A 101 4.78 -1.25 11.81
C ARG A 101 4.08 -2.43 12.49
N PRO A 102 3.29 -2.27 13.58
CA PRO A 102 2.54 -3.39 14.15
C PRO A 102 1.58 -4.06 13.16
N LEU A 103 0.85 -3.27 12.34
CA LEU A 103 -0.01 -3.80 11.28
C LEU A 103 0.81 -4.60 10.27
N TYR A 104 1.93 -4.03 9.82
CA TYR A 104 2.80 -4.65 8.81
C TYR A 104 3.33 -6.01 9.28
N TRP A 105 3.97 -6.06 10.45
CA TRP A 105 4.55 -7.29 10.97
C TRP A 105 3.53 -8.35 11.36
N ALA A 106 2.38 -7.95 11.92
CA ALA A 106 1.30 -8.89 12.24
C ALA A 106 0.71 -9.51 10.96
N ARG A 107 0.49 -8.71 9.90
CA ARG A 107 0.03 -9.22 8.60
C ARG A 107 1.02 -10.21 8.00
N LEU A 108 2.33 -9.92 8.03
CA LEU A 108 3.35 -10.86 7.54
C LEU A 108 3.35 -12.17 8.32
N GLY A 109 3.09 -12.15 9.62
CA GLY A 109 2.85 -13.37 10.40
C GLY A 109 1.69 -14.17 9.85
N MET A 110 0.54 -13.52 9.64
CA MET A 110 -0.65 -14.18 9.10
C MET A 110 -0.45 -14.70 7.67
N THR A 111 0.25 -13.96 6.78
CA THR A 111 0.52 -14.43 5.42
C THR A 111 1.46 -15.62 5.42
N ARG A 112 2.49 -15.60 6.27
CA ARG A 112 3.39 -16.74 6.50
C ARG A 112 2.62 -17.97 6.99
N ASP A 113 1.69 -17.81 7.92
CA ASP A 113 0.85 -18.90 8.42
C ASP A 113 0.00 -19.52 7.29
N VAL A 114 -0.69 -18.71 6.48
CA VAL A 114 -1.45 -19.23 5.31
C VAL A 114 -0.53 -19.94 4.31
N ARG A 115 0.66 -19.43 4.09
CA ARG A 115 1.64 -19.97 3.14
C ARG A 115 2.15 -21.33 3.55
N THR A 116 2.45 -21.50 4.83
CA THR A 116 3.04 -22.72 5.39
C THR A 116 2.01 -23.73 5.94
N TRP A 117 0.73 -23.33 6.01
CA TRP A 117 -0.32 -24.17 6.55
C TRP A 117 -0.65 -25.39 5.66
N GLU A 118 -0.75 -26.55 6.29
CA GLU A 118 -1.08 -27.83 5.66
C GLU A 118 -2.37 -28.38 6.29
N PRO A 119 -3.56 -28.05 5.77
CA PRO A 119 -4.81 -28.56 6.32
C PRO A 119 -5.06 -30.03 5.95
N ASP A 120 -5.68 -30.80 6.84
CA ASP A 120 -6.03 -32.21 6.64
C ASP A 120 -6.94 -32.45 5.41
N PHE A 121 -7.79 -31.45 5.06
CA PHE A 121 -8.65 -31.53 3.87
C PHE A 121 -7.91 -31.19 2.57
N GLY A 122 -6.67 -30.78 2.63
CA GLY A 122 -5.84 -30.39 1.49
C GLY A 122 -6.33 -29.13 0.77
N ILE A 123 -5.42 -28.27 0.35
CA ILE A 123 -5.67 -27.13 -0.54
C ILE A 123 -4.65 -27.11 -1.68
N GLY A 124 -5.09 -26.76 -2.88
CA GLY A 124 -4.19 -26.54 -4.02
C GLY A 124 -3.63 -25.12 -4.05
N ASP A 125 -2.61 -24.88 -4.89
CA ASP A 125 -1.95 -23.57 -5.03
C ASP A 125 -2.90 -22.42 -5.34
N ALA A 126 -3.89 -22.65 -6.22
CA ALA A 126 -4.91 -21.64 -6.55
C ALA A 126 -5.76 -21.24 -5.34
N GLN A 127 -6.11 -22.20 -4.48
CA GLN A 127 -6.87 -21.93 -3.26
C GLN A 127 -5.99 -21.20 -2.24
N ARG A 128 -4.73 -21.58 -2.06
CA ARG A 128 -3.78 -20.90 -1.20
C ARG A 128 -3.53 -19.48 -1.65
N SER A 129 -3.29 -19.27 -2.95
CA SER A 129 -3.16 -17.92 -3.52
C SER A 129 -4.41 -17.07 -3.28
N ALA A 130 -5.61 -17.64 -3.42
CA ALA A 130 -6.86 -16.94 -3.15
C ALA A 130 -7.01 -16.53 -1.67
N LEU A 131 -6.54 -17.36 -0.72
CA LEU A 131 -6.51 -17.01 0.71
C LEU A 131 -5.52 -15.86 0.97
N LEU A 132 -4.32 -15.92 0.40
CA LEU A 132 -3.31 -14.86 0.51
C LEU A 132 -3.82 -13.55 -0.08
N ASP A 133 -4.39 -13.56 -1.29
CA ASP A 133 -4.97 -12.37 -1.91
C ASP A 133 -6.11 -11.77 -1.07
N GLN A 134 -6.93 -12.64 -0.49
CA GLN A 134 -8.03 -12.21 0.37
C GLN A 134 -7.51 -11.58 1.68
N LEU A 135 -6.48 -12.16 2.30
CA LEU A 135 -5.83 -11.63 3.49
C LEU A 135 -5.19 -10.27 3.21
N GLU A 136 -4.40 -10.17 2.12
CA GLU A 136 -3.81 -8.92 1.65
C GLU A 136 -4.86 -7.82 1.42
N ARG A 137 -5.99 -8.16 0.84
CA ARG A 137 -7.06 -7.20 0.59
C ARG A 137 -7.74 -6.72 1.85
N THR A 138 -8.04 -7.62 2.81
CA THR A 138 -8.79 -7.28 4.02
C THR A 138 -7.93 -6.56 5.05
N SER A 139 -6.67 -6.97 5.22
CA SER A 139 -5.74 -6.39 6.20
C SER A 139 -5.09 -5.07 5.73
N ARG A 140 -5.42 -4.57 4.53
CA ARG A 140 -4.95 -3.31 3.98
C ARG A 140 -6.04 -2.25 3.80
N GLY A 141 -7.22 -2.47 4.38
CA GLY A 141 -8.36 -1.55 4.29
C GLY A 141 -9.10 -1.57 2.95
N ARG A 142 -8.64 -2.35 1.94
CA ARG A 142 -9.20 -2.33 0.57
C ARG A 142 -10.66 -2.84 0.50
N SER A 143 -11.10 -3.60 1.48
CA SER A 143 -12.48 -4.08 1.61
C SER A 143 -13.30 -3.32 2.66
N ASP A 144 -12.72 -2.33 3.33
CA ASP A 144 -13.37 -1.59 4.42
C ASP A 144 -13.74 -0.14 4.07
N ILE A 145 -13.53 0.31 2.83
CA ILE A 145 -13.88 1.64 2.36
C ILE A 145 -15.39 1.84 2.39
N ARG A 146 -15.87 2.82 3.17
CA ARG A 146 -17.30 3.09 3.40
C ARG A 146 -17.59 4.58 3.42
N TYR A 147 -18.05 5.11 2.30
CA TYR A 147 -18.49 6.48 2.23
C TYR A 147 -19.98 6.63 2.60
N PRO A 148 -20.36 7.74 3.26
CA PRO A 148 -21.75 8.10 3.43
C PRO A 148 -22.47 8.27 2.07
N SER A 149 -23.80 8.21 2.08
CA SER A 149 -24.59 8.52 0.87
C SER A 149 -24.26 9.94 0.39
N ARG A 150 -24.28 10.19 -0.94
CA ARG A 150 -24.11 11.54 -1.50
C ARG A 150 -25.20 12.51 -1.01
N ALA A 151 -26.37 12.02 -0.65
CA ALA A 151 -27.45 12.82 -0.09
C ALA A 151 -27.11 13.53 1.24
N THR A 152 -26.05 13.07 1.95
CA THR A 152 -25.59 13.73 3.19
C THR A 152 -24.80 15.02 2.95
N GLY A 153 -24.40 15.32 1.73
CA GLY A 153 -23.52 16.46 1.40
C GLY A 153 -22.06 16.28 1.85
N ILE A 154 -21.72 15.17 2.49
CA ILE A 154 -20.36 14.89 2.96
C ILE A 154 -19.47 14.57 1.76
N LYS A 155 -18.41 15.35 1.56
CA LYS A 155 -17.39 15.10 0.53
C LYS A 155 -16.60 13.83 0.85
N ARG A 156 -16.03 13.18 -0.17
CA ARG A 156 -15.37 11.88 -0.09
C ARG A 156 -13.94 12.00 -0.58
N ILE A 157 -12.99 11.66 0.27
CA ILE A 157 -11.56 11.73 -0.02
C ILE A 157 -10.97 10.33 0.09
N LEU A 158 -10.23 9.89 -0.93
CA LEU A 158 -9.49 8.63 -0.91
C LEU A 158 -8.00 8.90 -0.75
N VAL A 159 -7.38 8.25 0.23
CA VAL A 159 -5.94 8.37 0.51
C VAL A 159 -5.29 6.99 0.42
N THR A 160 -4.08 6.93 -0.12
CA THR A 160 -3.29 5.68 -0.05
C THR A 160 -2.03 5.86 0.78
N GLY A 161 -1.51 4.77 1.32
CA GLY A 161 -0.21 4.70 1.95
C GLY A 161 0.50 3.41 1.56
N PHE A 162 1.73 3.24 2.04
CA PHE A 162 2.57 2.07 1.78
C PHE A 162 3.04 1.39 3.06
N ASP A 163 3.43 0.15 2.94
CA ASP A 163 4.20 -0.58 3.95
C ASP A 163 5.60 0.02 4.13
N PRO A 164 6.27 -0.27 5.25
CA PRO A 164 7.71 -0.05 5.41
C PRO A 164 8.51 -0.72 4.28
N PHE A 165 9.63 -0.15 3.89
CA PHE A 165 10.50 -0.66 2.82
C PHE A 165 11.97 -0.35 3.13
N THR A 166 12.93 -0.84 2.33
CA THR A 166 14.39 -0.78 2.62
C THR A 166 14.78 -1.49 3.93
N LEU A 167 14.05 -2.54 4.28
CA LEU A 167 14.15 -3.24 5.57
C LEU A 167 15.48 -3.99 5.78
N ASP A 168 16.23 -4.25 4.71
CA ASP A 168 17.57 -4.80 4.80
C ASP A 168 18.63 -3.74 5.13
N GLN A 169 18.32 -2.46 4.91
CA GLN A 169 19.16 -1.34 5.36
C GLN A 169 18.90 -1.02 6.82
N ASP A 170 17.63 -0.96 7.23
CA ASP A 170 17.23 -0.80 8.62
C ASP A 170 15.88 -1.47 8.87
N ILE A 171 15.89 -2.58 9.58
CA ILE A 171 14.70 -3.38 9.91
C ILE A 171 13.69 -2.63 10.81
N ARG A 172 14.12 -1.53 11.44
CA ARG A 172 13.33 -0.75 12.38
C ARG A 172 12.46 0.32 11.72
N ILE A 173 12.63 0.59 10.42
CA ILE A 173 11.95 1.69 9.75
C ILE A 173 10.44 1.54 9.70
N SER A 174 9.77 2.70 9.72
CA SER A 174 8.33 2.89 9.54
C SER A 174 8.11 3.67 8.24
N ASN A 175 6.96 3.49 7.62
CA ASN A 175 6.57 4.32 6.47
C ASN A 175 5.57 5.39 6.92
N PRO A 176 5.91 6.68 6.87
CA PRO A 176 5.01 7.73 7.31
C PRO A 176 3.69 7.77 6.52
N SER A 177 3.67 7.30 5.26
CA SER A 177 2.43 7.22 4.48
C SER A 177 1.48 6.13 4.98
N GLY A 178 2.02 5.01 5.46
CA GLY A 178 1.24 3.96 6.13
C GLY A 178 0.65 4.46 7.46
N ALA A 179 1.46 5.16 8.25
CA ALA A 179 1.01 5.78 9.51
C ALA A 179 -0.11 6.81 9.26
N VAL A 180 0.01 7.63 8.20
CA VAL A 180 -1.04 8.56 7.76
C VAL A 180 -2.32 7.83 7.40
N ALA A 181 -2.24 6.74 6.61
CA ALA A 181 -3.41 5.96 6.22
C ALA A 181 -4.19 5.47 7.45
N LEU A 182 -3.50 4.89 8.45
CA LEU A 182 -4.13 4.45 9.70
C LEU A 182 -4.74 5.60 10.52
N ALA A 183 -4.02 6.72 10.61
CA ALA A 183 -4.47 7.85 11.42
C ALA A 183 -5.70 8.55 10.82
N LEU A 184 -5.85 8.57 9.50
CA LEU A 184 -6.89 9.31 8.79
C LEU A 184 -8.07 8.45 8.32
N ASP A 185 -7.95 7.13 8.27
CA ASP A 185 -9.02 6.24 7.82
C ASP A 185 -10.30 6.45 8.62
N GLY A 186 -11.40 6.70 7.92
CA GLY A 186 -12.70 6.99 8.52
C GLY A 186 -12.83 8.33 9.23
N LYS A 187 -11.83 9.22 9.19
CA LYS A 187 -11.91 10.56 9.79
C LYS A 187 -12.70 11.52 8.91
N VAL A 188 -13.35 12.46 9.58
CA VAL A 188 -14.01 13.60 8.94
C VAL A 188 -13.17 14.85 9.22
N ILE A 189 -12.81 15.56 8.17
CA ILE A 189 -12.20 16.90 8.25
C ILE A 189 -13.25 17.96 7.89
N GLN A 190 -13.10 19.15 8.45
CA GLN A 190 -13.93 20.30 8.06
C GLN A 190 -13.24 21.04 6.92
N THR A 191 -14.00 21.36 5.89
CA THR A 191 -13.57 22.12 4.73
C THR A 191 -14.53 23.32 4.54
N ASP A 192 -14.15 24.28 3.70
CA ASP A 192 -14.98 25.45 3.39
C ASP A 192 -16.30 25.05 2.70
N SER A 193 -16.30 23.89 2.03
CA SER A 193 -17.48 23.30 1.37
C SER A 193 -18.25 22.31 2.24
N GLY A 194 -17.94 22.25 3.55
CA GLY A 194 -18.56 21.34 4.51
C GLY A 194 -17.67 20.16 4.90
N PRO A 195 -18.23 19.17 5.60
CA PRO A 195 -17.46 18.03 6.07
C PRO A 195 -16.98 17.14 4.92
N ALA A 196 -15.77 16.60 5.04
CA ALA A 196 -15.21 15.64 4.09
C ALA A 196 -14.72 14.38 4.84
N ARG A 197 -15.21 13.20 4.42
CA ARG A 197 -14.82 11.91 4.95
C ARG A 197 -13.61 11.36 4.19
N ILE A 198 -12.58 10.99 4.93
CA ILE A 198 -11.39 10.32 4.40
C ILE A 198 -11.55 8.81 4.61
N GLU A 199 -11.34 8.05 3.56
CA GLU A 199 -11.11 6.61 3.62
C GLU A 199 -9.70 6.32 3.11
N ALA A 200 -9.02 5.36 3.72
CA ALA A 200 -7.63 5.07 3.40
C ALA A 200 -7.37 3.58 3.16
N VAL A 201 -6.36 3.32 2.35
CA VAL A 201 -5.87 1.96 2.07
C VAL A 201 -4.35 1.95 2.03
N THR A 202 -3.73 0.78 2.28
CA THR A 202 -2.29 0.61 2.10
C THR A 202 -1.94 -0.33 0.96
N PHE A 203 -0.76 -0.12 0.38
CA PHE A 203 -0.20 -0.94 -0.69
C PHE A 203 1.08 -1.63 -0.24
N PRO A 204 1.35 -2.86 -0.72
CA PRO A 204 2.63 -3.52 -0.49
C PRO A 204 3.73 -2.84 -1.30
N VAL A 205 4.96 -2.99 -0.84
CA VAL A 205 6.15 -2.59 -1.59
C VAL A 205 6.68 -3.81 -2.34
N ARG A 206 5.94 -4.25 -3.37
CA ARG A 206 6.27 -5.42 -4.21
C ARG A 206 5.88 -5.17 -5.66
N TRP A 207 6.84 -5.35 -6.57
CA TRP A 207 6.65 -5.14 -8.02
C TRP A 207 5.57 -6.04 -8.61
N GLN A 208 5.49 -7.29 -8.14
CA GLN A 208 4.55 -8.27 -8.68
C GLN A 208 3.09 -7.88 -8.39
N ASP A 209 2.80 -7.33 -7.21
CA ASP A 209 1.46 -6.84 -6.88
C ASP A 209 0.99 -5.75 -7.84
N PHE A 210 1.90 -4.84 -8.19
CA PHE A 210 1.62 -3.77 -9.15
C PHE A 210 1.48 -4.31 -10.57
N ALA A 211 2.34 -5.24 -10.99
CA ALA A 211 2.23 -5.90 -12.28
C ALA A 211 0.90 -6.65 -12.44
N ASN A 212 0.39 -7.24 -11.35
CA ASN A 212 -0.91 -7.89 -11.30
C ASN A 212 -2.10 -6.91 -11.28
N GLY A 213 -1.88 -5.60 -11.37
CA GLY A 213 -2.94 -4.59 -11.44
C GLY A 213 -3.64 -4.33 -10.11
N THR A 214 -2.95 -4.49 -8.99
CA THR A 214 -3.52 -4.26 -7.65
C THR A 214 -3.96 -2.82 -7.45
N VAL A 215 -3.27 -1.83 -8.05
CA VAL A 215 -3.65 -0.42 -7.97
C VAL A 215 -4.99 -0.19 -8.64
N GLU A 216 -5.14 -0.64 -9.87
CA GLU A 216 -6.37 -0.47 -10.66
C GLU A 216 -7.55 -1.20 -10.00
N ARG A 217 -7.38 -2.46 -9.59
CA ARG A 217 -8.44 -3.22 -8.90
C ARG A 217 -8.88 -2.57 -7.60
N THR A 218 -7.96 -1.88 -6.91
CA THR A 218 -8.28 -1.18 -5.65
C THR A 218 -8.98 0.15 -5.90
N LEU A 219 -8.51 0.95 -6.86
CA LEU A 219 -8.99 2.33 -7.03
C LEU A 219 -10.18 2.47 -7.98
N ALA A 220 -10.29 1.63 -9.03
CA ALA A 220 -11.32 1.75 -10.04
C ALA A 220 -12.77 1.77 -9.49
N PRO A 221 -13.15 0.99 -8.46
CA PRO A 221 -14.50 1.04 -7.90
C PRO A 221 -14.83 2.35 -7.18
N TYR A 222 -13.81 3.15 -6.80
CA TYR A 222 -13.96 4.31 -5.93
C TYR A 222 -13.69 5.64 -6.63
N LEU A 223 -12.74 5.74 -7.57
CA LEU A 223 -12.45 7.00 -8.26
C LEU A 223 -13.70 7.71 -8.82
N PRO A 224 -14.68 7.03 -9.42
CA PRO A 224 -15.92 7.69 -9.87
C PRO A 224 -16.86 8.14 -8.74
N LYS A 225 -16.56 7.77 -7.50
CA LYS A 225 -17.42 7.98 -6.34
C LYS A 225 -16.87 8.99 -5.35
N VAL A 226 -15.60 9.33 -5.46
CA VAL A 226 -14.91 10.28 -4.57
C VAL A 226 -14.86 11.67 -5.20
N ASP A 227 -14.59 12.66 -4.38
CA ASP A 227 -14.52 14.05 -4.79
C ASP A 227 -13.05 14.55 -4.85
N LEU A 228 -12.13 13.81 -4.21
CA LEU A 228 -10.68 14.02 -4.24
C LEU A 228 -9.97 12.72 -3.94
N TYR A 229 -8.82 12.47 -4.58
CA TYR A 229 -7.92 11.39 -4.16
C TYR A 229 -6.46 11.87 -4.10
N THR A 230 -5.68 11.23 -3.25
CA THR A 230 -4.22 11.37 -3.27
C THR A 230 -3.54 10.06 -2.95
N THR A 231 -2.58 9.70 -3.78
CA THR A 231 -1.63 8.65 -3.44
C THR A 231 -0.49 9.27 -2.65
N VAL A 232 -0.05 8.58 -1.59
CA VAL A 232 0.96 9.10 -0.65
C VAL A 232 2.05 8.07 -0.45
N SER A 233 3.30 8.49 -0.47
CA SER A 233 4.45 7.65 -0.17
C SER A 233 5.55 8.43 0.56
N GLN A 234 6.58 7.73 1.03
CA GLN A 234 7.77 8.35 1.59
C GLN A 234 8.69 8.83 0.46
N GLY A 235 9.10 10.08 0.53
CA GLY A 235 9.96 10.73 -0.46
C GLY A 235 11.31 11.19 0.09
N ARG A 236 11.57 12.47 0.04
CA ARG A 236 12.85 13.08 0.42
C ARG A 236 12.89 13.48 1.90
N THR A 237 14.09 13.62 2.43
CA THR A 237 14.30 14.06 3.81
C THR A 237 13.83 15.49 4.03
N GLY A 238 13.08 15.72 5.10
CA GLY A 238 12.79 17.04 5.64
C GLY A 238 11.76 17.89 4.88
N ARG A 239 11.07 17.34 3.86
CA ARG A 239 10.10 18.09 3.05
C ARG A 239 8.97 17.25 2.51
N PHE A 240 7.85 17.89 2.20
CA PHE A 240 6.80 17.35 1.34
C PHE A 240 7.04 17.77 -0.10
N ASP A 241 6.75 16.88 -1.05
CA ASP A 241 6.73 17.19 -2.48
C ASP A 241 5.33 16.88 -3.04
N VAL A 242 4.72 17.84 -3.74
CA VAL A 242 3.52 17.62 -4.55
C VAL A 242 4.00 17.34 -5.97
N GLU A 243 3.89 16.09 -6.39
CA GLU A 243 4.46 15.63 -7.65
C GLU A 243 3.62 16.07 -8.84
N ARG A 244 4.26 16.74 -9.80
CA ARG A 244 3.57 17.28 -10.98
C ARG A 244 3.37 16.25 -12.08
N THR A 245 4.36 15.42 -12.30
CA THR A 245 4.40 14.52 -13.46
C THR A 245 4.90 13.15 -13.05
N ASN A 246 4.24 12.10 -13.49
CA ASN A 246 4.60 10.71 -13.21
C ASN A 246 5.03 10.03 -14.49
N GLY A 247 6.12 9.27 -14.46
CA GLY A 247 6.74 8.63 -15.63
C GLY A 247 6.37 7.14 -15.74
N ALA A 248 6.23 6.66 -16.97
CA ALA A 248 5.91 5.26 -17.31
C ALA A 248 7.10 4.30 -17.16
N TRP A 249 7.95 4.44 -16.15
CA TRP A 249 9.21 3.70 -16.02
C TRP A 249 9.48 3.15 -14.64
N ARG A 250 10.08 1.96 -14.58
CA ARG A 250 10.63 1.28 -13.40
C ARG A 250 12.14 1.32 -13.43
N GLY A 251 12.79 1.75 -12.36
CA GLY A 251 14.24 1.95 -12.29
C GLY A 251 15.06 0.80 -11.72
N GLY A 252 14.43 -0.29 -11.32
CA GLY A 252 15.14 -1.50 -10.89
C GLY A 252 15.56 -1.56 -9.43
N TYR A 253 15.14 -0.62 -8.57
CA TYR A 253 15.40 -0.72 -7.14
C TYR A 253 14.69 -1.95 -6.54
N PRO A 254 15.35 -2.75 -5.67
CA PRO A 254 14.74 -3.96 -5.11
C PRO A 254 13.53 -3.64 -4.21
N ASP A 255 12.51 -4.47 -4.31
CA ASP A 255 11.32 -4.42 -3.47
C ASP A 255 11.51 -5.20 -2.15
N ASN A 256 10.42 -5.36 -1.36
CA ASN A 256 10.51 -6.05 -0.08
C ASN A 256 10.81 -7.57 -0.19
N ASP A 257 10.61 -8.18 -1.35
CA ASP A 257 11.05 -9.55 -1.64
C ASP A 257 12.42 -9.60 -2.31
N ASN A 258 13.15 -8.47 -2.35
CA ASN A 258 14.46 -8.31 -3.00
C ASN A 258 14.41 -8.55 -4.52
N ILE A 259 13.24 -8.38 -5.13
CA ILE A 259 13.06 -8.47 -6.58
C ILE A 259 13.26 -7.10 -7.19
N SER A 260 14.08 -7.02 -8.24
CA SER A 260 14.27 -5.81 -9.05
C SER A 260 13.45 -5.89 -10.33
N SER A 261 12.91 -4.74 -10.77
CA SER A 261 12.13 -4.63 -12.01
C SER A 261 12.49 -3.34 -12.75
N THR A 262 13.03 -3.47 -13.97
CA THR A 262 13.41 -2.34 -14.81
C THR A 262 12.64 -2.39 -16.13
N GLY A 263 12.17 -1.25 -16.59
CA GLY A 263 11.45 -1.14 -17.88
C GLY A 263 10.19 -0.30 -17.80
N THR A 264 9.43 -0.30 -18.87
CA THR A 264 8.14 0.40 -18.94
C THR A 264 7.14 -0.24 -17.95
N ILE A 265 6.39 0.59 -17.24
CA ILE A 265 5.35 0.14 -16.32
C ILE A 265 4.32 -0.72 -17.09
N PRO A 266 4.11 -1.99 -16.73
CA PRO A 266 3.15 -2.84 -17.40
C PRO A 266 1.72 -2.46 -16.96
N VAL A 267 0.93 -1.92 -17.90
CA VAL A 267 -0.50 -1.62 -17.70
C VAL A 267 -1.33 -2.39 -18.70
N ALA A 268 -2.49 -2.90 -18.28
CA ALA A 268 -3.36 -3.69 -19.13
C ALA A 268 -3.99 -2.89 -20.29
N ALA A 269 -4.09 -1.57 -20.14
CA ALA A 269 -4.64 -0.65 -21.14
C ALA A 269 -4.24 0.81 -20.79
N PRO A 270 -4.15 1.71 -21.77
CA PRO A 270 -4.31 1.45 -23.22
C PRO A 270 -3.16 0.61 -23.79
N ALA A 271 -3.31 0.08 -24.98
CA ALA A 271 -2.25 -0.70 -25.66
C ALA A 271 -0.95 0.11 -25.82
N THR A 272 -1.06 1.43 -26.01
CA THR A 272 0.07 2.37 -26.00
C THR A 272 -0.17 3.38 -24.85
N PRO A 273 0.34 3.10 -23.65
CA PRO A 273 0.17 4.01 -22.53
C PRO A 273 1.03 5.28 -22.74
N PRO A 274 0.57 6.45 -22.25
CA PRO A 274 1.37 7.68 -22.33
C PRO A 274 2.64 7.54 -21.51
N GLN A 275 3.72 8.19 -21.96
CA GLN A 275 4.97 8.22 -21.21
C GLN A 275 4.83 9.00 -19.89
N TRP A 276 3.92 9.96 -19.86
CA TRP A 276 3.73 10.87 -18.73
C TRP A 276 2.26 11.02 -18.38
N THR A 277 1.96 11.09 -17.09
CA THR A 277 0.67 11.50 -16.55
C THR A 277 0.86 12.65 -15.58
N THR A 278 -0.17 13.46 -15.35
CA THR A 278 -0.03 14.69 -14.56
C THR A 278 -1.02 14.77 -13.40
N THR A 279 -0.59 15.44 -12.34
CA THR A 279 -1.45 15.76 -11.20
C THR A 279 -2.52 16.79 -11.59
N THR A 280 -3.70 16.68 -10.96
CA THR A 280 -4.74 17.72 -10.92
C THR A 280 -4.98 18.21 -9.49
N LEU A 281 -4.11 17.85 -8.53
CA LEU A 281 -4.11 18.47 -7.21
C LEU A 281 -3.89 19.99 -7.32
N PRO A 282 -4.51 20.80 -6.46
CA PRO A 282 -4.31 22.26 -6.44
C PRO A 282 -2.94 22.61 -5.79
N TYR A 283 -1.85 22.16 -6.44
CA TYR A 283 -0.48 22.22 -5.94
C TYR A 283 -0.07 23.63 -5.53
N LYS A 284 -0.43 24.67 -6.30
CA LYS A 284 -0.12 26.08 -5.95
C LYS A 284 -0.68 26.45 -4.58
N ALA A 285 -1.94 26.10 -4.31
CA ALA A 285 -2.55 26.37 -3.02
C ALA A 285 -1.87 25.56 -1.89
N ILE A 286 -1.55 24.30 -2.14
CA ILE A 286 -0.89 23.44 -1.16
C ILE A 286 0.48 24.00 -0.75
N VAL A 287 1.32 24.40 -1.72
CA VAL A 287 2.70 24.86 -1.42
C VAL A 287 2.77 26.28 -0.85
N THR A 288 1.74 27.10 -1.10
CA THR A 288 1.66 28.45 -0.51
C THR A 288 1.02 28.45 0.88
N ALA A 289 0.30 27.39 1.24
CA ALA A 289 -0.32 27.28 2.55
C ALA A 289 0.70 26.86 3.61
N HIS A 290 0.62 27.46 4.80
CA HIS A 290 1.37 27.00 5.97
C HIS A 290 0.72 25.73 6.53
N THR A 291 0.97 24.57 5.88
CA THR A 291 0.31 23.30 6.22
C THR A 291 0.91 22.62 7.46
N GLY A 292 2.13 22.98 7.88
CA GLY A 292 2.76 22.41 9.05
C GLY A 292 4.28 22.68 9.12
N ARG A 293 4.99 21.83 9.86
CA ARG A 293 6.39 22.00 10.21
C ARG A 293 7.36 21.90 9.01
N PHE A 294 7.07 21.03 8.07
CA PHE A 294 7.97 20.77 6.95
C PHE A 294 7.59 21.66 5.76
N PRO A 295 8.55 22.18 5.00
CA PRO A 295 8.25 22.88 3.76
C PRO A 295 7.55 21.93 2.78
N ALA A 296 6.62 22.47 1.96
CA ALA A 296 5.99 21.76 0.87
C ALA A 296 6.42 22.40 -0.46
N TYR A 297 6.81 21.56 -1.42
CA TYR A 297 7.31 22.01 -2.72
C TYR A 297 6.40 21.54 -3.86
N ASP A 298 6.27 22.37 -4.87
CA ASP A 298 5.79 22.01 -6.19
C ASP A 298 6.93 21.32 -6.94
N HIS A 299 6.91 19.99 -7.02
CA HIS A 299 8.01 19.22 -7.58
C HIS A 299 7.76 18.89 -9.05
N THR A 300 8.56 19.52 -9.92
CA THR A 300 8.42 19.44 -11.38
C THR A 300 9.50 18.61 -12.05
N GLU A 301 10.63 18.37 -11.37
CA GLU A 301 11.78 17.66 -11.92
C GLU A 301 11.43 16.23 -12.36
N VAL A 302 11.92 15.84 -13.54
CA VAL A 302 11.81 14.49 -14.08
C VAL A 302 13.12 14.11 -14.79
N THR A 303 13.31 12.81 -15.06
CA THR A 303 14.36 12.33 -15.97
C THR A 303 13.71 11.74 -17.22
N GLU A 304 14.11 12.19 -18.38
CA GLU A 304 13.60 11.79 -19.70
C GLU A 304 14.69 11.37 -20.66
N ILE A 305 14.35 10.63 -21.71
CA ILE A 305 15.12 10.58 -22.95
C ILE A 305 14.41 11.47 -23.95
N PRO A 306 15.01 12.59 -24.37
CA PRO A 306 14.43 13.48 -25.38
C PRO A 306 14.23 12.78 -26.72
N THR A 307 13.24 13.23 -27.50
CA THR A 307 13.02 12.73 -28.86
C THR A 307 14.29 12.83 -29.69
N GLY A 308 14.70 11.72 -30.31
CA GLY A 308 15.92 11.65 -31.13
C GLY A 308 17.22 11.44 -30.34
N SER A 309 17.14 11.31 -29.00
CA SER A 309 18.27 10.98 -28.12
C SER A 309 18.19 9.53 -27.64
N THR A 310 19.32 9.01 -27.11
CA THR A 310 19.42 7.74 -26.41
C THR A 310 19.77 7.94 -24.93
N GLU A 311 20.23 9.12 -24.55
CA GLU A 311 20.74 9.40 -23.22
C GLU A 311 19.69 10.07 -22.34
N PRO A 312 19.58 9.64 -21.07
CA PRO A 312 18.72 10.27 -20.09
C PRO A 312 19.21 11.69 -19.74
N VAL A 313 18.24 12.61 -19.58
CA VAL A 313 18.50 14.01 -19.20
C VAL A 313 17.53 14.41 -18.07
N VAL A 314 18.04 15.06 -17.04
CA VAL A 314 17.23 15.66 -15.99
C VAL A 314 16.59 16.96 -16.49
N ARG A 315 15.27 17.09 -16.26
CA ARG A 315 14.48 18.29 -16.60
C ARG A 315 13.87 18.89 -15.34
N PRO A 316 14.31 20.07 -14.91
CA PRO A 316 13.78 20.69 -13.68
C PRO A 316 12.32 21.15 -13.82
N ASP A 317 11.87 21.48 -15.03
CA ASP A 317 10.57 22.09 -15.30
C ASP A 317 9.53 21.13 -15.92
N GLY A 318 9.79 19.82 -15.85
CA GLY A 318 8.94 18.79 -16.44
C GLY A 318 9.43 18.29 -17.81
N PRO A 319 8.76 17.25 -18.36
CA PRO A 319 9.22 16.56 -19.56
C PRO A 319 9.00 17.40 -20.83
N THR A 320 9.88 17.18 -21.82
CA THR A 320 9.68 17.75 -23.16
C THR A 320 8.67 16.95 -23.99
N PRO A 321 7.96 17.58 -24.92
CA PRO A 321 7.01 16.88 -25.78
C PRO A 321 7.64 15.70 -26.55
N GLY A 322 6.97 14.54 -26.51
CA GLY A 322 7.42 13.33 -27.22
C GLY A 322 8.58 12.57 -26.57
N SER A 323 9.06 13.01 -25.41
CA SER A 323 10.13 12.32 -24.68
C SER A 323 9.68 10.99 -24.07
N THR A 324 10.65 10.13 -23.78
CA THR A 324 10.45 8.85 -23.10
C THR A 324 10.82 8.97 -21.63
N ALA A 325 9.95 8.50 -20.73
CA ALA A 325 10.15 8.58 -19.29
C ALA A 325 11.31 7.68 -18.81
N ARG A 326 12.07 8.20 -17.83
CA ARG A 326 13.04 7.45 -17.01
C ARG A 326 12.79 7.63 -15.52
N GLU A 327 12.42 8.83 -15.09
CA GLU A 327 11.93 9.09 -13.74
C GLU A 327 10.80 10.12 -13.79
N GLY A 328 9.71 9.86 -13.07
CA GLY A 328 8.73 10.89 -12.77
C GLY A 328 9.15 11.72 -11.57
N GLY A 329 8.32 12.67 -11.14
CA GLY A 329 8.53 13.42 -9.90
C GLY A 329 8.72 12.52 -8.68
N GLY A 330 8.03 11.38 -8.64
CA GLY A 330 8.19 10.33 -7.65
C GLY A 330 9.42 9.44 -7.81
N GLY A 331 10.38 9.79 -8.67
CA GLY A 331 11.52 8.95 -9.01
C GLY A 331 11.14 7.85 -10.02
N ASN A 332 11.68 6.65 -9.83
CA ASN A 332 11.46 5.49 -10.71
C ASN A 332 11.13 4.20 -9.93
N TYR A 333 10.60 4.34 -8.72
CA TYR A 333 10.19 3.24 -7.85
C TYR A 333 8.65 3.15 -7.74
N LEU A 334 8.16 2.33 -6.82
CA LEU A 334 6.71 2.08 -6.63
C LEU A 334 5.90 3.33 -6.27
N SER A 335 6.54 4.36 -5.70
CA SER A 335 5.93 5.67 -5.48
C SER A 335 5.54 6.37 -6.79
N ASN A 336 6.46 6.39 -7.76
CA ASN A 336 6.14 6.88 -9.12
C ASN A 336 5.11 5.97 -9.81
N GLU A 337 5.22 4.65 -9.65
CA GLU A 337 4.31 3.72 -10.31
C GLU A 337 2.87 3.85 -9.80
N ILE A 338 2.64 3.98 -8.47
CA ILE A 338 1.27 4.18 -7.97
C ILE A 338 0.70 5.51 -8.47
N ALA A 339 1.50 6.55 -8.49
CA ALA A 339 1.12 7.86 -9.00
C ALA A 339 0.75 7.81 -10.48
N TYR A 340 1.59 7.18 -11.30
CA TYR A 340 1.36 6.95 -12.73
C TYR A 340 0.08 6.15 -12.97
N ARG A 341 -0.09 5.01 -12.32
CA ARG A 341 -1.27 4.14 -12.49
C ARG A 341 -2.57 4.81 -12.04
N ALA A 342 -2.55 5.49 -10.90
CA ALA A 342 -3.74 6.16 -10.38
C ALA A 342 -4.20 7.33 -11.26
N THR A 343 -3.26 8.14 -11.76
CA THR A 343 -3.57 9.24 -12.68
C THR A 343 -3.96 8.74 -14.06
N LEU A 344 -3.30 7.71 -14.59
CA LEU A 344 -3.70 7.06 -15.84
C LEU A 344 -5.12 6.47 -15.74
N LEU A 345 -5.44 5.80 -14.64
CA LEU A 345 -6.77 5.24 -14.39
C LEU A 345 -7.84 6.34 -14.32
N ARG A 346 -7.57 7.44 -13.60
CA ARG A 346 -8.46 8.62 -13.54
C ARG A 346 -8.75 9.16 -14.94
N ASP A 347 -7.71 9.33 -15.76
CA ASP A 347 -7.82 9.89 -17.11
C ASP A 347 -8.60 8.96 -18.03
N ARG A 348 -8.36 7.64 -17.94
CA ARG A 348 -9.10 6.62 -18.68
C ARG A 348 -10.58 6.52 -18.30
N LEU A 349 -10.92 6.88 -17.07
CA LEU A 349 -12.33 6.97 -16.62
C LEU A 349 -13.00 8.28 -17.04
N GLY A 350 -12.30 9.16 -17.78
CA GLY A 350 -12.81 10.46 -18.20
C GLY A 350 -12.96 11.47 -17.05
N LEU A 351 -12.18 11.29 -15.98
CA LEU A 351 -12.30 12.08 -14.74
C LEU A 351 -11.22 13.15 -14.60
N HIS A 352 -10.40 13.40 -15.62
CA HIS A 352 -9.28 14.34 -15.57
C HIS A 352 -9.70 15.72 -15.05
N ASP A 353 -10.76 16.29 -15.62
CA ASP A 353 -11.22 17.66 -15.34
C ASP A 353 -12.17 17.74 -14.13
N THR A 354 -12.65 16.60 -13.63
CA THR A 354 -13.71 16.56 -12.61
C THR A 354 -13.27 15.95 -11.28
N LEU A 355 -12.20 15.18 -11.28
CA LEU A 355 -11.66 14.56 -10.07
C LEU A 355 -10.24 15.07 -9.79
N PRO A 356 -10.07 16.04 -8.89
CA PRO A 356 -8.75 16.46 -8.44
C PRO A 356 -8.02 15.30 -7.77
N GLY A 357 -6.77 15.09 -8.18
CA GLY A 357 -5.97 14.01 -7.60
C GLY A 357 -4.55 13.97 -8.15
N GLY A 358 -3.69 13.26 -7.42
CA GLY A 358 -2.28 13.14 -7.75
C GLY A 358 -1.50 12.49 -6.63
N HIS A 359 -0.19 12.81 -6.54
CA HIS A 359 0.72 12.19 -5.60
C HIS A 359 1.39 13.20 -4.68
N VAL A 360 1.52 12.82 -3.41
CA VAL A 360 2.24 13.60 -2.40
C VAL A 360 3.28 12.72 -1.72
N HIS A 361 4.54 13.12 -1.78
CA HIS A 361 5.60 12.55 -0.97
C HIS A 361 5.64 13.20 0.41
N THR A 362 5.72 12.36 1.45
CA THR A 362 6.00 12.78 2.81
C THR A 362 7.51 12.86 3.04
N PRO A 363 7.98 13.60 4.05
CA PRO A 363 9.35 13.48 4.50
C PRO A 363 9.72 12.05 4.91
N VAL A 364 10.99 11.66 4.69
CA VAL A 364 11.54 10.42 5.27
C VAL A 364 11.44 10.50 6.79
N LEU A 365 10.95 9.42 7.39
CA LEU A 365 10.85 9.33 8.84
C LEU A 365 12.20 8.92 9.45
N GLN A 366 12.85 9.87 10.13
CA GLN A 366 14.18 9.71 10.68
C GLN A 366 14.14 9.50 12.19
N PHE A 367 15.02 8.61 12.68
CA PHE A 367 15.37 8.49 14.09
C PHE A 367 16.16 9.72 14.59
N GLY A 368 16.20 9.92 15.90
CA GLY A 368 17.06 10.92 16.52
C GLY A 368 18.55 10.61 16.32
N ALA A 369 19.41 11.64 16.40
CA ALA A 369 20.85 11.52 16.12
C ALA A 369 21.57 10.44 16.94
N GLY A 370 21.09 10.13 18.16
CA GLY A 370 21.63 9.05 18.99
C GLY A 370 21.07 7.65 18.71
N ASN A 371 20.25 7.48 17.65
CA ASN A 371 19.55 6.24 17.33
C ASN A 371 19.64 5.86 15.85
N THR A 372 20.64 6.36 15.14
CA THR A 372 20.77 6.19 13.68
C THR A 372 21.41 4.86 13.25
N ASP A 373 22.12 4.18 14.14
CA ASP A 373 22.75 2.90 13.85
C ASP A 373 21.71 1.76 13.77
N PRO A 374 21.52 1.10 12.61
CA PRO A 374 20.56 0.00 12.46
C PRO A 374 20.87 -1.23 13.31
N ALA A 375 22.15 -1.45 13.65
CA ALA A 375 22.59 -2.67 14.36
C ALA A 375 22.35 -2.57 15.88
N THR A 376 22.49 -1.38 16.45
CA THR A 376 22.45 -1.17 17.91
C THR A 376 21.34 -0.23 18.36
N GLY A 377 20.67 0.42 17.43
CA GLY A 377 19.62 1.40 17.69
C GLY A 377 18.33 0.78 18.22
N LYS A 378 17.60 1.57 18.99
CA LYS A 378 16.26 1.20 19.51
C LYS A 378 15.22 1.31 18.40
N ILE A 379 14.17 0.53 18.52
CA ILE A 379 13.03 0.55 17.54
C ILE A 379 12.25 1.86 17.55
N THR A 380 12.43 2.72 18.53
CA THR A 380 11.76 4.02 18.63
C THR A 380 12.57 4.98 19.49
N ASP A 381 12.37 6.27 19.28
CA ASP A 381 12.85 7.35 20.13
C ASP A 381 11.89 8.56 20.06
N PRO A 382 12.00 9.55 20.96
CA PRO A 382 11.11 10.70 20.97
C PRO A 382 11.12 11.53 19.68
N GLN A 383 12.24 11.62 18.97
CA GLN A 383 12.33 12.37 17.71
C GLN A 383 11.58 11.67 16.60
N PHE A 384 11.74 10.34 16.48
CA PHE A 384 11.02 9.50 15.53
C PHE A 384 9.50 9.65 15.68
N VAL A 385 8.99 9.59 16.92
CA VAL A 385 7.56 9.76 17.21
C VAL A 385 7.11 11.19 16.87
N ARG A 386 7.85 12.23 17.29
CA ARG A 386 7.49 13.64 16.97
C ARG A 386 7.44 13.89 15.46
N ASN A 387 8.40 13.35 14.72
CA ASN A 387 8.43 13.51 13.26
C ASN A 387 7.20 12.84 12.62
N ARG A 388 6.83 11.61 13.01
CA ARG A 388 5.66 10.90 12.49
C ARG A 388 4.38 11.66 12.78
N LEU A 389 4.17 12.13 14.01
CA LEU A 389 3.00 12.93 14.37
C LEU A 389 2.92 14.25 13.58
N ALA A 390 4.05 14.91 13.38
CA ALA A 390 4.10 16.14 12.57
C ALA A 390 3.75 15.87 11.09
N ILE A 391 4.23 14.76 10.52
CA ILE A 391 3.89 14.34 9.15
C ILE A 391 2.40 14.05 9.02
N ILE A 392 1.81 13.29 9.96
CA ILE A 392 0.37 12.98 9.97
C ILE A 392 -0.46 14.26 10.04
N ALA A 393 -0.12 15.17 10.96
CA ALA A 393 -0.84 16.43 11.11
C ALA A 393 -0.73 17.30 9.86
N GLN A 394 0.45 17.37 9.26
CA GLN A 394 0.69 18.18 8.06
C GLN A 394 -0.01 17.60 6.83
N LEU A 395 -0.01 16.28 6.63
CA LEU A 395 -0.76 15.72 5.50
C LEU A 395 -2.27 15.94 5.65
N ARG A 396 -2.81 15.86 6.87
CA ARG A 396 -4.21 16.24 7.11
C ARG A 396 -4.48 17.68 6.70
N SER A 397 -3.57 18.62 7.01
CA SER A 397 -3.68 20.03 6.61
C SER A 397 -3.56 20.20 5.08
N ILE A 398 -2.65 19.47 4.42
CA ILE A 398 -2.53 19.44 2.95
C ILE A 398 -3.84 18.98 2.31
N LEU A 399 -4.46 17.90 2.81
CA LEU A 399 -5.75 17.41 2.32
C LEU A 399 -6.87 18.42 2.52
N THR A 400 -6.90 19.13 3.67
CA THR A 400 -7.87 20.19 3.93
C THR A 400 -7.70 21.35 2.95
N THR A 401 -6.46 21.81 2.71
CA THR A 401 -6.15 22.86 1.73
C THR A 401 -6.55 22.43 0.31
N ALA A 402 -6.23 21.19 -0.06
CA ALA A 402 -6.62 20.65 -1.37
C ALA A 402 -8.15 20.63 -1.54
N ALA A 403 -8.87 20.16 -0.52
CA ALA A 403 -10.33 20.10 -0.53
C ALA A 403 -10.96 21.51 -0.59
N ASN A 404 -10.49 22.46 0.22
CA ASN A 404 -10.96 23.85 0.22
C ASN A 404 -10.81 24.53 -1.15
N THR A 405 -9.76 24.18 -1.88
CA THR A 405 -9.46 24.76 -3.19
C THR A 405 -10.23 24.09 -4.31
N ALA A 406 -10.33 22.77 -4.30
CA ALA A 406 -10.82 21.98 -5.41
C ALA A 406 -12.30 21.57 -5.30
N LEU A 407 -12.92 21.59 -4.11
CA LEU A 407 -14.27 21.07 -3.87
C LEU A 407 -15.29 22.21 -3.61
N LYS A 408 -15.16 23.29 -4.32
CA LYS A 408 -16.09 24.46 -4.21
C LYS A 408 -17.48 24.14 -4.70
#